data_52fe9204bded5410a981ad68700477d8
#
_entry.id   52fe9204bded5410a981ad68700477d8
#
_cell.length_a   1.000
_cell.length_b   1.000
_cell.length_c   1.000
_cell.angle_alpha   90.00
_cell.angle_beta   90.00
_cell.angle_gamma   90.00
#
_symmetry.space_group_name_H-M   'P 1'
#
loop_
_entity.id
_entity.type
_entity.pdbx_description
1 polymer ?
#
loop_
_entity_poly.entity_id
_entity_poly.type
_entity_poly.pdbx_seq_one_letter_code
_entity_poly.pdbx_strand_id
1 'polypeptide(L)' 'MKPWNEMSVMEQKRAEYSDLHKDTFGHRPSMQDFERVAKLTDDEYMKEYTYLAELMSRQDN' A
#
# COMPACT_ATOMS: atom_id res chain seq x y z
N MET A 1 -1.64 -4.20 -18.98
CA MET A 1 -1.68 -3.28 -17.82
C MET A 1 -2.64 -2.15 -18.11
N LYS A 2 -3.52 -1.84 -17.17
CA LYS A 2 -4.49 -0.75 -17.38
C LYS A 2 -3.82 0.60 -17.17
N PRO A 3 -4.20 1.64 -17.96
CA PRO A 3 -3.80 3.00 -17.63
C PRO A 3 -4.30 3.40 -16.24
N TRP A 4 -3.57 4.30 -15.59
CA TRP A 4 -3.90 4.71 -14.22
C TRP A 4 -5.34 5.21 -14.10
N ASN A 5 -5.81 5.99 -15.07
CA ASN A 5 -7.15 6.58 -15.03
C ASN A 5 -8.28 5.57 -15.25
N GLU A 6 -7.96 4.36 -15.69
CA GLU A 6 -8.95 3.28 -15.85
C GLU A 6 -8.98 2.33 -14.66
N MET A 7 -8.07 2.51 -13.72
CA MET A 7 -8.00 1.67 -12.53
C MET A 7 -9.04 2.12 -11.51
N SER A 8 -9.63 1.16 -10.81
CA SER A 8 -10.52 1.48 -9.69
C SER A 8 -9.72 2.10 -8.55
N VAL A 9 -10.42 2.73 -7.59
CA VAL A 9 -9.77 3.31 -6.42
C VAL A 9 -8.95 2.26 -5.68
N MET A 10 -9.49 1.04 -5.51
CA MET A 10 -8.76 -0.04 -4.83
C MET A 10 -7.54 -0.49 -5.62
N GLU A 11 -7.66 -0.59 -6.93
CA GLU A 11 -6.51 -0.94 -7.76
C GLU A 11 -5.39 0.09 -7.63
N GLN A 12 -5.74 1.38 -7.62
CA GLN A 12 -4.79 2.45 -7.45
C GLN A 12 -4.11 2.38 -6.08
N LYS A 13 -4.87 2.14 -5.02
CA LYS A 13 -4.33 2.03 -3.67
C LYS A 13 -3.39 0.83 -3.54
N ARG A 14 -3.74 -0.30 -4.17
CA ARG A 14 -2.87 -1.47 -4.16
C ARG A 14 -1.58 -1.23 -4.94
N ALA A 15 -1.65 -0.48 -6.04
CA ALA A 15 -0.46 -0.12 -6.80
C ALA A 15 0.47 0.82 -6.02
N GLU A 16 -0.10 1.65 -5.14
CA GLU A 16 0.67 2.57 -4.31
C GLU A 16 1.32 1.91 -3.08
N TYR A 17 0.98 0.67 -2.79
CA TYR A 17 1.48 0.01 -1.58
C TYR A 17 3.00 -0.01 -1.51
N SER A 18 3.66 -0.33 -2.62
CA SER A 18 5.12 -0.40 -2.66
C SER A 18 5.76 0.94 -2.30
N ASP A 19 5.25 2.02 -2.89
CA ASP A 19 5.77 3.37 -2.60
C ASP A 19 5.48 3.79 -1.17
N LEU A 20 4.27 3.50 -0.69
CA LEU A 20 3.90 3.82 0.68
C LEU A 20 4.76 3.07 1.69
N HIS A 21 5.02 1.79 1.45
CA HIS A 21 5.88 0.99 2.32
C HIS A 21 7.30 1.56 2.35
N LYS A 22 7.82 1.93 1.17
CA LYS A 22 9.16 2.51 1.08
C LYS A 22 9.23 3.83 1.84
N ASP A 23 8.22 4.68 1.69
CA ASP A 23 8.18 5.98 2.38
C ASP A 23 8.08 5.80 3.89
N THR A 24 7.37 4.77 4.34
CA THR A 24 7.15 4.53 5.77
C THR A 24 8.36 3.87 6.44
N PHE A 25 8.93 2.85 5.81
CA PHE A 25 9.99 2.03 6.39
C PHE A 25 11.36 2.25 5.78
N GLY A 26 11.45 3.01 4.72
CA GLY A 26 12.73 3.30 4.06
C GLY A 26 13.18 2.24 3.07
N HIS A 27 12.37 1.21 2.82
CA HIS A 27 12.69 0.16 1.86
C HIS A 27 11.42 -0.43 1.26
N ARG A 28 11.55 -1.04 0.09
CA ARG A 28 10.40 -1.67 -0.58
C ARG A 28 10.02 -2.96 0.13
N PRO A 29 8.74 -3.38 0.04
CA PRO A 29 8.31 -4.63 0.65
C PRO A 29 8.96 -5.84 -0.04
N SER A 30 9.14 -6.91 0.73
CA SER A 30 9.67 -8.17 0.21
C SER A 30 8.59 -8.93 -0.56
N MET A 31 9.00 -10.00 -1.25
CA MET A 31 8.04 -10.90 -1.92
C MET A 31 7.01 -11.46 -0.94
N GLN A 32 7.46 -11.80 0.27
CA GLN A 32 6.54 -12.31 1.30
C GLN A 32 5.51 -11.27 1.69
N ASP A 33 5.91 -10.01 1.81
CA ASP A 33 4.99 -8.93 2.13
C ASP A 33 3.95 -8.75 1.01
N PHE A 34 4.38 -8.79 -0.24
CA PHE A 34 3.46 -8.70 -1.37
C PHE A 34 2.47 -9.87 -1.38
N GLU A 35 2.94 -11.08 -1.12
CA GLU A 35 2.07 -12.26 -1.07
C GLU A 35 1.04 -12.14 0.05
N ARG A 36 1.47 -11.69 1.22
CA ARG A 36 0.56 -11.48 2.35
C ARG A 36 -0.53 -10.49 2.01
N VAL A 37 -0.15 -9.35 1.45
CA VAL A 37 -1.09 -8.29 1.11
C VAL A 37 -2.02 -8.71 -0.02
N ALA A 38 -1.53 -9.47 -0.98
CA ALA A 38 -2.35 -9.94 -2.09
C ALA A 38 -3.49 -10.87 -1.63
N LYS A 39 -3.32 -11.52 -0.49
CA LYS A 39 -4.34 -12.41 0.08
C LYS A 39 -5.37 -11.68 0.93
N LEU A 40 -5.12 -10.42 1.26
CA LEU A 40 -6.05 -9.64 2.08
C LEU A 40 -7.28 -9.25 1.29
N THR A 41 -8.43 -9.22 1.96
CA THR A 41 -9.63 -8.63 1.38
C THR A 41 -9.43 -7.12 1.24
N ASP A 42 -10.31 -6.47 0.49
CA ASP A 42 -10.23 -5.02 0.32
C ASP A 42 -10.33 -4.29 1.67
N ASP A 43 -11.22 -4.76 2.56
CA ASP A 43 -11.36 -4.16 3.90
C ASP A 43 -10.08 -4.31 4.72
N GLU A 44 -9.49 -5.50 4.69
CA GLU A 44 -8.23 -5.76 5.42
C GLU A 44 -7.10 -4.94 4.84
N TYR A 45 -7.03 -4.84 3.51
CA TYR A 45 -6.02 -4.03 2.84
C TYR A 45 -6.15 -2.56 3.21
N MET A 46 -7.37 -2.04 3.26
CA MET A 46 -7.58 -0.64 3.62
C MET A 46 -7.13 -0.34 5.05
N LYS A 47 -7.29 -1.28 5.97
CA LYS A 47 -6.76 -1.11 7.33
C LYS A 47 -5.24 -1.02 7.33
N GLU A 48 -4.59 -1.88 6.56
CA GLU A 48 -3.13 -1.86 6.42
C GLU A 48 -2.67 -0.56 5.78
N TYR A 49 -3.32 -0.14 4.70
CA TYR A 49 -3.00 1.10 4.00
C TYR A 49 -3.12 2.30 4.94
N THR A 50 -4.22 2.37 5.69
CA THR A 50 -4.45 3.46 6.64
C THR A 50 -3.38 3.48 7.72
N TYR A 51 -3.01 2.31 8.22
CA TYR A 51 -1.96 2.18 9.23
C TYR A 51 -0.62 2.72 8.72
N LEU A 52 -0.24 2.34 7.51
CA LEU A 52 1.00 2.81 6.92
C LEU A 52 0.97 4.32 6.68
N ALA A 53 -0.15 4.84 6.20
CA ALA A 53 -0.30 6.27 5.97
C ALA A 53 -0.18 7.07 7.27
N GLU A 54 -0.74 6.56 8.36
CA GLU A 54 -0.63 7.19 9.67
C GLU A 54 0.80 7.19 10.18
N LEU A 55 1.51 6.08 10.01
CA LEU A 55 2.92 6.00 10.41
C LEU A 55 3.77 7.00 9.64
N MET A 56 3.54 7.09 8.33
CA MET A 56 4.27 8.04 7.50
C MET A 56 4.00 9.48 7.95
N SER A 57 2.75 9.80 8.25
CA SER A 57 2.38 11.14 8.72
C SER A 57 3.08 11.50 10.03
N ARG A 58 3.25 10.53 10.93
CA ARG A 58 3.93 10.76 12.20
C ARG A 58 5.41 10.99 12.06
N GLN A 59 6.02 10.50 10.98
CA GLN A 59 7.45 10.68 10.73
C GLN A 59 7.79 12.06 10.21
N ASP A 60 6.81 12.84 9.80
CA ASP A 60 7.01 14.18 9.22
C ASP A 60 7.14 15.28 10.26
N ASN A 61 7.22 14.94 11.50
CA ASN A 61 7.38 15.94 12.57
C ASN A 61 8.82 16.37 12.77
#